data_d93c8648a9d0b8fa0d3e43420264f121
#
_entry.id   d93c8648a9d0b8fa0d3e43420264f121
#
_cell.length_a   1.000
_cell.length_b   1.000
_cell.length_c   1.000
_cell.angle_alpha   90.00
_cell.angle_beta   90.00
_cell.angle_gamma   90.00
#
_symmetry.space_group_name_H-M   'P 1'
#
loop_
_entity.id
_entity.type
_entity.pdbx_description
1 polymer ?
#
loop_
_entity_poly.entity_id
_entity_poly.type
_entity_poly.pdbx_seq_one_letter_code
_entity_poly.pdbx_strand_id
1 'polypeptide(L)'
;MKVGIIGSSGGSAAQELIIASGSSHEYFVVTDRPCNLETIATRHSLPLKRIETSSNYEFSFKTKEFFELSGGVDLIILYFIRLVDFCLFSTYPTFNLHPSLLPEYKGLNSLTRAYNDGIRKVGATLHMVDQSIDGGPIVAQIYKNTLSELDLNLVKRISFAQKVYLSLYLIDYPDLLKQLQCRQKFLEDKPTINPTLPSSWSQKVYRDFLVREELANLI
;
A
#
# COMPACT_ATOMS: atom_id res chain seq x y z
N MET A 1 7.07 -14.57 -4.74
CA MET A 1 5.66 -14.19 -4.57
C MET A 1 5.26 -13.31 -5.75
N LYS A 2 4.04 -13.47 -6.27
CA LYS A 2 3.46 -12.64 -7.32
C LYS A 2 2.60 -11.54 -6.72
N VAL A 3 2.91 -10.28 -6.98
CA VAL A 3 2.26 -9.13 -6.37
C VAL A 3 1.57 -8.27 -7.44
N GLY A 4 0.25 -8.12 -7.32
CA GLY A 4 -0.51 -7.14 -8.10
C GLY A 4 -0.37 -5.74 -7.51
N ILE A 5 -0.04 -4.76 -8.33
CA ILE A 5 -0.02 -3.33 -7.95
C ILE A 5 -1.07 -2.60 -8.76
N ILE A 6 -2.00 -1.94 -8.09
CA ILE A 6 -3.01 -1.09 -8.73
C ILE A 6 -2.79 0.36 -8.32
N GLY A 7 -2.66 1.27 -9.29
CA GLY A 7 -2.40 2.67 -9.00
C GLY A 7 -3.01 3.66 -9.98
N SER A 8 -3.26 4.90 -9.50
CA SER A 8 -3.82 6.02 -10.28
C SER A 8 -2.89 7.22 -10.41
N SER A 9 -1.73 7.21 -9.78
CA SER A 9 -0.91 8.42 -9.62
C SER A 9 0.59 8.13 -9.72
N GLY A 10 1.42 8.97 -9.13
CA GLY A 10 2.87 8.94 -9.24
C GLY A 10 3.57 7.62 -8.93
N GLY A 11 2.96 6.74 -8.12
CA GLY A 11 3.49 5.40 -7.84
C GLY A 11 4.82 5.39 -7.07
N SER A 12 5.22 6.50 -6.45
CA SER A 12 6.53 6.61 -5.79
C SER A 12 6.75 5.54 -4.71
N ALA A 13 5.75 5.25 -3.87
CA ALA A 13 5.89 4.20 -2.87
C ALA A 13 5.93 2.80 -3.50
N ALA A 14 5.18 2.57 -4.59
CA ALA A 14 5.27 1.33 -5.37
C ALA A 14 6.65 1.18 -6.03
N GLN A 15 7.21 2.28 -6.55
CA GLN A 15 8.57 2.28 -7.10
C GLN A 15 9.59 1.83 -6.06
N GLU A 16 9.52 2.39 -4.86
CA GLU A 16 10.43 2.01 -3.79
C GLU A 16 10.31 0.53 -3.43
N LEU A 17 9.07 0.02 -3.36
CA LEU A 17 8.81 -1.39 -3.12
C LEU A 17 9.45 -2.27 -4.20
N ILE A 18 9.27 -1.94 -5.48
CA ILE A 18 9.80 -2.68 -6.62
C ILE A 18 11.34 -2.66 -6.61
N ILE A 19 11.95 -1.49 -6.43
CA ILE A 19 13.42 -1.34 -6.40
C ILE A 19 14.00 -2.12 -5.22
N ALA A 20 13.39 -1.97 -4.05
CA ALA A 20 13.87 -2.55 -2.82
C ALA A 20 13.86 -4.09 -2.86
N SER A 21 12.80 -4.68 -3.39
CA SER A 21 12.65 -6.13 -3.44
C SER A 21 13.49 -6.81 -4.55
N GLY A 22 13.95 -6.04 -5.55
CA GLY A 22 14.72 -6.56 -6.68
C GLY A 22 14.00 -7.71 -7.39
N SER A 23 14.69 -8.82 -7.60
CA SER A 23 14.13 -10.02 -8.24
C SER A 23 13.45 -11.00 -7.28
N SER A 24 13.28 -10.64 -6.00
CA SER A 24 12.69 -11.55 -4.99
C SER A 24 11.19 -11.77 -5.20
N HIS A 25 10.53 -10.86 -5.92
CA HIS A 25 9.10 -10.91 -6.21
C HIS A 25 8.82 -10.58 -7.67
N GLU A 26 7.72 -11.09 -8.20
CA GLU A 26 7.19 -10.75 -9.51
C GLU A 26 6.06 -9.73 -9.34
N TYR A 27 6.10 -8.65 -10.11
CA TYR A 27 5.12 -7.57 -10.03
C TYR A 27 4.29 -7.48 -11.31
N PHE A 28 3.00 -7.27 -11.15
CA PHE A 28 2.02 -7.05 -12.22
C PHE A 28 1.30 -5.73 -11.96
N VAL A 29 1.34 -4.81 -12.90
CA VAL A 29 0.87 -3.43 -12.69
C VAL A 29 -0.42 -3.18 -13.46
N VAL A 30 -1.41 -2.58 -12.79
CA VAL A 30 -2.64 -2.11 -13.41
C VAL A 30 -2.86 -0.63 -13.07
N THR A 31 -3.26 0.16 -14.07
CA THR A 31 -3.57 1.58 -13.91
C THR A 31 -4.94 1.91 -14.52
N ASP A 32 -5.58 2.96 -14.03
CA ASP A 32 -6.87 3.45 -14.58
C ASP A 32 -6.69 4.65 -15.51
N ARG A 33 -5.47 5.18 -15.60
CA ARG A 33 -5.10 6.36 -16.39
C ARG A 33 -3.60 6.43 -16.63
N PRO A 34 -3.15 7.22 -17.62
CA PRO A 34 -1.73 7.52 -17.76
C PRO A 34 -1.16 8.11 -16.48
N CYS A 35 -0.10 7.51 -15.95
CA CYS A 35 0.54 7.98 -14.72
C CYS A 35 2.00 7.49 -14.62
N ASN A 36 2.77 8.06 -13.70
CA ASN A 36 4.19 7.72 -13.56
C ASN A 36 4.44 6.25 -13.18
N LEU A 37 3.48 5.57 -12.57
CA LEU A 37 3.59 4.14 -12.28
C LEU A 37 3.78 3.30 -13.56
N GLU A 38 3.23 3.72 -14.70
CA GLU A 38 3.45 3.05 -16.00
C GLU A 38 4.89 3.23 -16.49
N THR A 39 5.46 4.41 -16.31
CA THR A 39 6.87 4.65 -16.61
C THR A 39 7.78 3.75 -15.78
N ILE A 40 7.44 3.56 -14.50
CA ILE A 40 8.14 2.66 -13.59
C ILE A 40 8.01 1.21 -14.07
N ALA A 41 6.79 0.76 -14.38
CA ALA A 41 6.53 -0.59 -14.87
C ALA A 41 7.31 -0.87 -16.17
N THR A 42 7.31 0.07 -17.12
CA THR A 42 8.07 -0.04 -18.38
C THR A 42 9.58 -0.12 -18.13
N ARG A 43 10.10 0.75 -17.25
CA ARG A 43 11.54 0.77 -16.91
C ARG A 43 12.03 -0.55 -16.31
N HIS A 44 11.19 -1.20 -15.53
CA HIS A 44 11.50 -2.49 -14.89
C HIS A 44 10.98 -3.69 -15.68
N SER A 45 10.50 -3.50 -16.93
CA SER A 45 9.96 -4.55 -17.79
C SER A 45 8.85 -5.39 -17.13
N LEU A 46 8.02 -4.75 -16.31
CA LEU A 46 6.92 -5.40 -15.60
C LEU A 46 5.69 -5.51 -16.52
N PRO A 47 4.93 -6.62 -16.45
CA PRO A 47 3.62 -6.71 -17.07
C PRO A 47 2.71 -5.56 -16.63
N LEU A 48 2.20 -4.81 -17.61
CA LEU A 48 1.40 -3.60 -17.39
C LEU A 48 0.11 -3.67 -18.18
N LYS A 49 -1.01 -3.34 -17.53
CA LYS A 49 -2.32 -3.15 -18.16
C LYS A 49 -2.93 -1.82 -17.72
N ARG A 50 -3.27 -0.97 -18.69
CA ARG A 50 -4.13 0.19 -18.44
C ARG A 50 -5.58 -0.16 -18.76
N ILE A 51 -6.49 0.21 -17.86
CA ILE A 51 -7.94 -0.02 -17.99
C ILE A 51 -8.66 1.30 -17.73
N GLU A 52 -8.98 2.01 -18.81
CA GLU A 52 -9.68 3.29 -18.75
C GLU A 52 -11.20 3.04 -18.79
N THR A 53 -11.84 3.21 -17.65
CA THR A 53 -13.29 3.09 -17.49
C THR A 53 -13.77 3.89 -16.28
N SER A 54 -15.00 4.39 -16.29
CA SER A 54 -15.63 5.03 -15.13
C SER A 54 -16.23 4.00 -14.16
N SER A 55 -16.50 2.78 -14.60
CA SER A 55 -17.10 1.72 -13.80
C SER A 55 -16.05 1.04 -12.91
N ASN A 56 -16.28 1.02 -11.59
CA ASN A 56 -15.43 0.29 -10.65
C ASN A 56 -15.53 -1.22 -10.86
N TYR A 57 -16.72 -1.73 -11.18
CA TYR A 57 -16.94 -3.13 -11.51
C TYR A 57 -16.14 -3.55 -12.75
N GLU A 58 -16.30 -2.82 -13.86
CA GLU A 58 -15.60 -3.13 -15.12
C GLU A 58 -14.07 -3.05 -14.94
N PHE A 59 -13.57 -2.04 -14.21
CA PHE A 59 -12.16 -1.94 -13.87
C PHE A 59 -11.68 -3.17 -13.11
N SER A 60 -12.39 -3.55 -12.06
CA SER A 60 -12.02 -4.67 -11.20
C SER A 60 -12.12 -6.01 -11.93
N PHE A 61 -13.15 -6.18 -12.75
CA PHE A 61 -13.32 -7.39 -13.56
C PHE A 61 -12.18 -7.57 -14.56
N LYS A 62 -11.86 -6.54 -15.34
CA LYS A 62 -10.75 -6.57 -16.31
C LYS A 62 -9.38 -6.70 -15.63
N THR A 63 -9.23 -6.16 -14.43
CA THR A 63 -8.02 -6.33 -13.60
C THR A 63 -7.87 -7.80 -13.18
N LYS A 64 -8.95 -8.40 -12.72
CA LYS A 64 -8.98 -9.82 -12.36
C LYS A 64 -8.61 -10.69 -13.56
N GLU A 65 -9.23 -10.49 -14.73
CA GLU A 65 -8.89 -11.21 -15.96
C GLU A 65 -7.40 -11.08 -16.31
N PHE A 66 -6.83 -9.89 -16.20
CA PHE A 66 -5.42 -9.67 -16.47
C PHE A 66 -4.52 -10.47 -15.52
N PHE A 67 -4.83 -10.49 -14.23
CA PHE A 67 -4.08 -11.29 -13.27
C PHE A 67 -4.25 -12.80 -13.51
N GLU A 68 -5.45 -13.27 -13.82
CA GLU A 68 -5.72 -14.69 -14.16
C GLU A 68 -4.92 -15.14 -15.38
N LEU A 69 -4.90 -14.33 -16.46
CA LEU A 69 -4.11 -14.60 -17.67
C LEU A 69 -2.60 -14.57 -17.41
N SER A 70 -2.16 -13.86 -16.38
CA SER A 70 -0.75 -13.82 -15.94
C SER A 70 -0.40 -14.97 -14.97
N GLY A 71 -1.29 -15.93 -14.78
CA GLY A 71 -1.10 -17.06 -13.86
C GLY A 71 -1.38 -16.74 -12.38
N GLY A 72 -2.21 -15.73 -12.12
CA GLY A 72 -2.65 -15.30 -10.79
C GLY A 72 -1.63 -14.42 -10.06
N VAL A 73 -2.09 -13.81 -8.97
CA VAL A 73 -1.25 -13.08 -8.00
C VAL A 73 -1.53 -13.58 -6.60
N ASP A 74 -0.53 -13.51 -5.70
CA ASP A 74 -0.68 -13.95 -4.31
C ASP A 74 -1.40 -12.90 -3.46
N LEU A 75 -1.21 -11.62 -3.79
CA LEU A 75 -1.87 -10.48 -3.17
C LEU A 75 -1.90 -9.26 -4.09
N ILE A 76 -2.74 -8.29 -3.74
CA ILE A 76 -2.84 -6.99 -4.42
C ILE A 76 -2.55 -5.86 -3.42
N ILE A 77 -1.73 -4.88 -3.84
CA ILE A 77 -1.49 -3.63 -3.08
C ILE A 77 -2.09 -2.46 -3.86
N LEU A 78 -2.93 -1.68 -3.19
CA LEU A 78 -3.56 -0.49 -3.75
C LEU A 78 -2.76 0.78 -3.43
N TYR A 79 -2.34 1.47 -4.48
CA TYR A 79 -1.93 2.88 -4.49
C TYR A 79 -2.94 3.67 -5.32
N PHE A 80 -4.22 3.43 -5.03
CA PHE A 80 -5.34 3.73 -5.90
C PHE A 80 -6.29 4.72 -5.23
N ILE A 81 -6.91 5.60 -6.02
CA ILE A 81 -7.80 6.65 -5.50
C ILE A 81 -9.29 6.32 -5.70
N ARG A 82 -9.58 5.21 -6.38
CA ARG A 82 -10.94 4.71 -6.61
C ARG A 82 -11.19 3.46 -5.78
N LEU A 83 -12.45 3.08 -5.68
CA LEU A 83 -12.84 1.80 -5.08
C LEU A 83 -12.64 0.67 -6.09
N VAL A 84 -12.28 -0.50 -5.57
CA VAL A 84 -12.32 -1.77 -6.29
C VAL A 84 -13.57 -2.54 -5.92
N ASP A 85 -14.07 -3.36 -6.84
CA ASP A 85 -15.29 -4.14 -6.66
C ASP A 85 -15.03 -5.48 -5.99
N PHE A 86 -16.09 -6.04 -5.40
CA PHE A 86 -16.08 -7.33 -4.72
C PHE A 86 -15.50 -8.47 -5.58
N CYS A 87 -15.76 -8.47 -6.89
CA CYS A 87 -15.25 -9.50 -7.80
C CYS A 87 -13.72 -9.63 -7.79
N LEU A 88 -12.98 -8.55 -7.43
CA LEU A 88 -11.54 -8.57 -7.35
C LEU A 88 -11.05 -9.01 -5.96
N PHE A 89 -11.49 -8.32 -4.90
CA PHE A 89 -10.97 -8.58 -3.55
C PHE A 89 -11.56 -9.85 -2.91
N SER A 90 -12.63 -10.43 -3.47
CA SER A 90 -13.07 -11.77 -3.09
C SER A 90 -12.19 -12.89 -3.68
N THR A 91 -11.49 -12.60 -4.78
CA THR A 91 -10.61 -13.56 -5.47
C THR A 91 -9.18 -13.47 -4.94
N TYR A 92 -8.67 -12.25 -4.75
CA TYR A 92 -7.30 -12.00 -4.32
C TYR A 92 -7.26 -11.20 -3.01
N PRO A 93 -6.44 -11.60 -2.01
CA PRO A 93 -6.18 -10.77 -0.84
C PRO A 93 -5.72 -9.38 -1.29
N THR A 94 -6.52 -8.37 -0.99
CA THR A 94 -6.30 -6.99 -1.45
C THR A 94 -6.09 -6.07 -0.26
N PHE A 95 -5.03 -5.28 -0.31
CA PHE A 95 -4.59 -4.39 0.76
C PHE A 95 -4.54 -2.96 0.29
N ASN A 96 -4.92 -2.04 1.19
CA ASN A 96 -4.79 -0.60 0.97
C ASN A 96 -3.84 0.03 2.00
N LEU A 97 -3.09 1.02 1.55
CA LEU A 97 -2.18 1.83 2.36
C LEU A 97 -2.79 3.21 2.59
N HIS A 98 -3.55 3.34 3.66
CA HIS A 98 -4.25 4.57 3.99
C HIS A 98 -3.32 5.55 4.74
N PRO A 99 -3.21 6.83 4.32
CA PRO A 99 -2.26 7.78 4.91
C PRO A 99 -2.81 8.47 6.17
N SER A 100 -3.44 7.72 7.06
CA SER A 100 -3.85 8.14 8.40
C SER A 100 -3.99 6.93 9.33
N LEU A 101 -4.19 7.19 10.62
CA LEU A 101 -4.49 6.14 11.60
C LEU A 101 -6.00 5.86 11.59
N LEU A 102 -6.40 4.79 10.92
CA LEU A 102 -7.80 4.35 10.94
C LEU A 102 -8.21 3.92 12.37
N PRO A 103 -9.47 4.14 12.75
CA PRO A 103 -10.63 4.54 11.92
C PRO A 103 -10.76 6.05 11.65
N GLU A 104 -9.82 6.87 12.09
CA GLU A 104 -9.86 8.32 11.87
C GLU A 104 -9.52 8.67 10.41
N TYR A 105 -10.10 9.76 9.92
CA TYR A 105 -9.82 10.32 8.58
C TYR A 105 -10.00 9.33 7.42
N LYS A 106 -11.04 8.50 7.44
CA LYS A 106 -11.42 7.65 6.29
C LYS A 106 -11.66 8.47 5.03
N GLY A 107 -11.47 7.87 3.86
CA GLY A 107 -11.74 8.48 2.56
C GLY A 107 -10.64 9.40 2.05
N LEU A 108 -10.98 10.17 1.03
CA LEU A 108 -10.02 11.00 0.30
C LEU A 108 -9.46 12.16 1.15
N ASN A 109 -8.26 12.62 0.77
CA ASN A 109 -7.55 13.75 1.40
C ASN A 109 -7.33 13.58 2.92
N SER A 110 -7.31 12.35 3.43
CA SER A 110 -7.18 12.05 4.85
C SER A 110 -5.98 12.75 5.50
N LEU A 111 -4.79 12.69 4.86
CA LEU A 111 -3.58 13.33 5.38
C LEU A 111 -3.71 14.86 5.51
N THR A 112 -4.31 15.51 4.50
CA THR A 112 -4.51 16.96 4.52
C THR A 112 -5.55 17.36 5.57
N ARG A 113 -6.63 16.60 5.71
CA ARG A 113 -7.64 16.83 6.77
C ARG A 113 -7.01 16.68 8.14
N ALA A 114 -6.29 15.60 8.37
CA ALA A 114 -5.58 15.36 9.61
C ALA A 114 -4.59 16.49 9.93
N TYR A 115 -3.82 16.95 8.95
CA TYR A 115 -2.90 18.08 9.09
C TYR A 115 -3.64 19.38 9.50
N ASN A 116 -4.74 19.70 8.83
CA ASN A 116 -5.53 20.90 9.12
C ASN A 116 -6.17 20.87 10.52
N ASP A 117 -6.48 19.67 11.03
CA ASP A 117 -6.99 19.46 12.39
C ASP A 117 -5.87 19.50 13.46
N GLY A 118 -4.63 19.77 13.08
CA GLY A 118 -3.50 19.92 14.00
C GLY A 118 -3.11 18.63 14.70
N ILE A 119 -3.17 17.50 14.00
CA ILE A 119 -2.79 16.19 14.59
C ILE A 119 -1.35 16.20 15.10
N ARG A 120 -1.16 15.51 16.25
CA ARG A 120 0.17 15.28 16.84
C ARG A 120 0.76 13.91 16.53
N LYS A 121 0.09 13.13 15.68
CA LYS A 121 0.55 11.82 15.22
C LYS A 121 0.40 11.73 13.72
N VAL A 122 1.50 11.70 13.00
CA VAL A 122 1.48 11.37 11.58
C VAL A 122 1.57 9.85 11.46
N GLY A 123 0.59 9.23 10.82
CA GLY A 123 0.53 7.78 10.73
C GLY A 123 -0.01 7.27 9.39
N ALA A 124 0.17 5.99 9.18
CA ALA A 124 -0.39 5.24 8.06
C ALA A 124 -0.94 3.90 8.54
N THR A 125 -1.94 3.40 7.83
CA THR A 125 -2.61 2.13 8.10
C THR A 125 -2.52 1.22 6.90
N LEU A 126 -2.07 -0.02 7.13
CA LEU A 126 -2.24 -1.14 6.22
C LEU A 126 -3.50 -1.89 6.66
N HIS A 127 -4.47 -1.99 5.76
CA HIS A 127 -5.72 -2.73 6.02
C HIS A 127 -6.13 -3.58 4.82
N MET A 128 -6.91 -4.61 5.08
CA MET A 128 -7.56 -5.38 4.02
C MET A 128 -8.70 -4.56 3.41
N VAL A 129 -8.93 -4.77 2.13
CA VAL A 129 -10.08 -4.17 1.43
C VAL A 129 -11.31 -5.04 1.62
N ASP A 130 -12.40 -4.40 1.97
CA ASP A 130 -13.74 -4.97 2.00
C ASP A 130 -14.76 -4.05 1.29
N GLN A 131 -16.04 -4.26 1.51
CA GLN A 131 -17.11 -3.46 0.91
C GLN A 131 -17.23 -2.04 1.48
N SER A 132 -16.60 -1.77 2.63
CA SER A 132 -16.64 -0.47 3.28
C SER A 132 -15.50 0.43 2.81
N ILE A 133 -15.71 1.75 2.87
CA ILE A 133 -14.63 2.71 2.57
C ILE A 133 -13.69 2.77 3.78
N ASP A 134 -12.44 2.32 3.59
CA ASP A 134 -11.38 2.28 4.60
C ASP A 134 -11.86 1.69 5.95
N GLY A 135 -12.70 0.66 5.89
CA GLY A 135 -13.29 0.05 7.08
C GLY A 135 -12.95 -1.41 7.27
N GLY A 136 -12.21 -1.99 6.33
CA GLY A 136 -11.77 -3.38 6.40
C GLY A 136 -10.77 -3.64 7.54
N PRO A 137 -10.51 -4.91 7.86
CA PRO A 137 -9.64 -5.30 8.97
C PRO A 137 -8.27 -4.63 8.92
N ILE A 138 -7.87 -3.97 10.01
CA ILE A 138 -6.57 -3.33 10.13
C ILE A 138 -5.51 -4.41 10.41
N VAL A 139 -4.49 -4.46 9.57
CA VAL A 139 -3.37 -5.41 9.69
C VAL A 139 -2.26 -4.80 10.54
N ALA A 140 -1.81 -3.60 10.18
CA ALA A 140 -0.76 -2.90 10.88
C ALA A 140 -0.94 -1.38 10.77
N GLN A 141 -0.46 -0.67 11.77
CA GLN A 141 -0.38 0.78 11.79
C GLN A 141 1.01 1.22 12.22
N ILE A 142 1.53 2.23 11.55
CA ILE A 142 2.77 2.90 11.94
C ILE A 142 2.48 4.37 12.19
N TYR A 143 3.09 4.94 13.22
CA TYR A 143 2.97 6.37 13.48
C TYR A 143 4.24 6.95 14.09
N LYS A 144 4.39 8.25 13.90
CA LYS A 144 5.37 9.10 14.57
C LYS A 144 4.64 10.18 15.36
N ASN A 145 5.03 10.36 16.61
CA ASN A 145 4.61 11.52 17.40
C ASN A 145 5.33 12.76 16.90
N THR A 146 4.61 13.85 16.74
CA THR A 146 5.15 15.16 16.39
C THR A 146 5.14 16.05 17.62
N LEU A 147 6.31 16.53 18.03
CA LEU A 147 6.45 17.40 19.21
C LEU A 147 6.22 18.88 18.90
N SER A 148 6.26 19.24 17.61
CA SER A 148 6.09 20.61 17.10
C SER A 148 5.19 20.61 15.86
N GLU A 149 4.73 21.79 15.49
CA GLU A 149 4.05 21.99 14.21
C GLU A 149 5.03 21.61 13.07
N LEU A 150 4.61 20.66 12.24
CA LEU A 150 5.32 20.27 11.03
C LEU A 150 4.68 21.01 9.85
N ASP A 151 5.49 21.37 8.85
CA ASP A 151 4.92 21.81 7.59
C ASP A 151 4.29 20.62 6.83
N LEU A 152 3.34 20.91 5.95
CA LEU A 152 2.61 19.89 5.20
C LEU A 152 3.52 19.03 4.30
N ASN A 153 4.64 19.60 3.79
CA ASN A 153 5.54 18.84 2.94
C ASN A 153 6.28 17.79 3.75
N LEU A 154 6.70 18.13 4.95
CA LEU A 154 7.32 17.18 5.87
C LEU A 154 6.35 16.07 6.27
N VAL A 155 5.08 16.42 6.57
CA VAL A 155 4.03 15.44 6.85
C VAL A 155 3.82 14.48 5.68
N LYS A 156 3.80 15.00 4.44
CA LYS A 156 3.72 14.17 3.21
C LYS A 156 4.92 13.24 3.06
N ARG A 157 6.15 13.71 3.36
CA ARG A 157 7.36 12.89 3.29
C ARG A 157 7.35 11.78 4.34
N ILE A 158 6.95 12.07 5.57
CA ILE A 158 6.77 11.06 6.62
C ILE A 158 5.74 10.01 6.19
N SER A 159 4.56 10.44 5.73
CA SER A 159 3.52 9.53 5.23
C SER A 159 3.98 8.67 4.05
N PHE A 160 4.79 9.23 3.15
CA PHE A 160 5.41 8.48 2.07
C PHE A 160 6.31 7.36 2.59
N ALA A 161 7.22 7.68 3.51
CA ALA A 161 8.11 6.69 4.10
C ALA A 161 7.35 5.60 4.88
N GLN A 162 6.29 5.98 5.60
CA GLN A 162 5.43 5.03 6.31
C GLN A 162 4.72 4.07 5.35
N LYS A 163 4.27 4.54 4.18
CA LYS A 163 3.67 3.66 3.15
C LYS A 163 4.70 2.69 2.57
N VAL A 164 5.92 3.15 2.31
CA VAL A 164 7.02 2.26 1.88
C VAL A 164 7.29 1.21 2.94
N TYR A 165 7.37 1.60 4.20
CA TYR A 165 7.59 0.69 5.33
C TYR A 165 6.51 -0.40 5.41
N LEU A 166 5.24 -0.01 5.39
CA LEU A 166 4.11 -0.94 5.47
C LEU A 166 4.03 -1.85 4.24
N SER A 167 4.44 -1.37 3.06
CA SER A 167 4.53 -2.19 1.85
C SER A 167 5.61 -3.27 2.00
N LEU A 168 6.79 -2.90 2.49
CA LEU A 168 7.88 -3.86 2.79
C LEU A 168 7.46 -4.85 3.86
N TYR A 169 6.80 -4.38 4.93
CA TYR A 169 6.26 -5.24 5.97
C TYR A 169 5.31 -6.29 5.41
N LEU A 170 4.38 -5.87 4.54
CA LEU A 170 3.40 -6.78 3.94
C LEU A 170 4.05 -7.90 3.12
N ILE A 171 5.02 -7.56 2.24
CA ILE A 171 5.62 -8.56 1.35
C ILE A 171 6.69 -9.43 2.02
N ASP A 172 7.27 -8.95 3.11
CA ASP A 172 8.33 -9.65 3.86
C ASP A 172 7.77 -10.50 5.02
N TYR A 173 6.46 -10.49 5.25
CA TYR A 173 5.81 -11.26 6.30
C TYR A 173 5.09 -12.49 5.72
N PRO A 174 5.80 -13.61 5.48
CA PRO A 174 5.27 -14.77 4.74
C PRO A 174 4.09 -15.45 5.42
N ASP A 175 4.00 -15.36 6.75
CA ASP A 175 2.91 -15.97 7.51
C ASP A 175 1.63 -15.12 7.53
N LEU A 176 1.72 -13.84 7.17
CA LEU A 176 0.56 -12.96 7.08
C LEU A 176 -0.47 -13.51 6.09
N LEU A 177 -0.03 -13.94 4.91
CA LEU A 177 -0.92 -14.51 3.88
C LEU A 177 -1.56 -15.82 4.34
N LYS A 178 -0.82 -16.68 5.06
CA LYS A 178 -1.38 -17.93 5.63
C LYS A 178 -2.43 -17.63 6.70
N GLN A 179 -2.19 -16.62 7.54
CA GLN A 179 -3.14 -16.17 8.55
C GLN A 179 -4.39 -15.54 7.92
N LEU A 180 -4.23 -14.84 6.78
CA LEU A 180 -5.32 -14.22 6.02
C LEU A 180 -6.24 -15.23 5.34
N GLN A 181 -5.74 -16.39 4.98
CA GLN A 181 -6.57 -17.49 4.45
C GLN A 181 -7.53 -18.02 5.53
N CYS A 182 -7.22 -17.85 6.81
CA CYS A 182 -8.12 -18.07 7.94
C CYS A 182 -8.85 -16.76 8.31
N ARG A 183 -9.73 -16.27 7.42
CA ARG A 183 -10.47 -14.99 7.56
C ARG A 183 -11.08 -14.72 8.95
N GLN A 184 -11.46 -15.74 9.70
CA GLN A 184 -12.04 -15.62 11.04
C GLN A 184 -11.04 -15.12 12.10
N LYS A 185 -9.77 -15.44 11.98
CA LYS A 185 -8.76 -15.11 13.00
C LYS A 185 -8.36 -13.63 13.00
N PHE A 186 -8.42 -12.96 11.85
CA PHE A 186 -8.05 -11.55 11.72
C PHE A 186 -9.07 -10.55 12.30
N LEU A 187 -10.33 -10.96 12.43
CA LEU A 187 -11.38 -10.12 13.02
C LEU A 187 -11.24 -10.03 14.55
N GLU A 188 -10.47 -10.92 15.17
CA GLU A 188 -10.30 -11.02 16.63
C GLU A 188 -8.95 -10.49 17.11
N ASP A 189 -7.92 -10.42 16.23
CA ASP A 189 -6.59 -9.96 16.60
C ASP A 189 -6.48 -8.43 16.54
N LYS A 190 -5.83 -7.85 17.57
CA LYS A 190 -5.52 -6.42 17.57
C LYS A 190 -4.49 -6.12 16.48
N PRO A 191 -4.62 -4.98 15.75
CA PRO A 191 -3.64 -4.61 14.74
C PRO A 191 -2.24 -4.47 15.34
N THR A 192 -1.23 -4.85 14.58
CA THR A 192 0.16 -4.65 14.97
C THR A 192 0.51 -3.17 14.90
N ILE A 193 0.92 -2.58 16.01
CA ILE A 193 1.30 -1.17 16.09
C ILE A 193 2.81 -1.04 15.99
N ASN A 194 3.29 -0.12 15.14
CA ASN A 194 4.70 0.11 14.85
C ASN A 194 5.45 -1.21 14.63
N PRO A 195 5.05 -2.01 13.63
CA PRO A 195 5.61 -3.33 13.41
C PRO A 195 7.12 -3.24 13.14
N THR A 196 7.85 -4.26 13.55
CA THR A 196 9.25 -4.43 13.13
C THR A 196 9.28 -5.12 11.77
N LEU A 197 10.15 -4.67 10.86
CA LEU A 197 10.35 -5.37 9.59
C LEU A 197 10.89 -6.79 9.85
N PRO A 198 10.29 -7.83 9.26
CA PRO A 198 10.58 -9.22 9.64
C PRO A 198 12.02 -9.66 9.38
N SER A 199 12.63 -9.25 8.29
CA SER A 199 13.96 -9.72 7.90
C SER A 199 15.03 -8.64 7.98
N SER A 200 16.28 -9.05 8.10
CA SER A 200 17.44 -8.16 8.01
C SER A 200 17.56 -7.49 6.64
N TRP A 201 17.03 -8.14 5.60
CA TRP A 201 16.97 -7.63 4.25
C TRP A 201 16.07 -6.39 4.17
N SER A 202 14.80 -6.50 4.56
CA SER A 202 13.87 -5.38 4.51
C SER A 202 14.28 -4.24 5.45
N GLN A 203 14.86 -4.55 6.61
CA GLN A 203 15.41 -3.54 7.51
C GLN A 203 16.55 -2.75 6.87
N LYS A 204 17.48 -3.44 6.17
CA LYS A 204 18.57 -2.79 5.44
C LYS A 204 18.04 -1.91 4.32
N VAL A 205 17.18 -2.47 3.48
CA VAL A 205 16.59 -1.77 2.34
C VAL A 205 15.85 -0.51 2.78
N TYR A 206 15.07 -0.60 3.85
CA TYR A 206 14.36 0.56 4.38
C TYR A 206 15.32 1.63 4.91
N ARG A 207 16.40 1.24 5.60
CA ARG A 207 17.45 2.19 6.04
C ARG A 207 18.12 2.89 4.87
N ASP A 208 18.50 2.13 3.83
CA ASP A 208 19.12 2.68 2.63
C ASP A 208 18.16 3.66 1.90
N PHE A 209 16.86 3.32 1.86
CA PHE A 209 15.82 4.23 1.36
C PHE A 209 15.74 5.51 2.19
N LEU A 210 15.70 5.45 3.52
CA LEU A 210 15.62 6.62 4.39
C LEU A 210 16.83 7.54 4.23
N VAL A 211 18.03 6.98 4.11
CA VAL A 211 19.26 7.77 3.89
C VAL A 211 19.21 8.46 2.52
N ARG A 212 18.83 7.75 1.46
CA ARG A 212 18.71 8.32 0.12
C ARG A 212 17.69 9.47 0.05
N GLU A 213 16.56 9.32 0.75
CA GLU A 213 15.51 10.33 0.81
C GLU A 213 15.76 11.43 1.86
N GLU A 214 16.90 11.40 2.55
CA GLU A 214 17.23 12.32 3.65
C GLU A 214 16.19 12.32 4.79
N LEU A 215 15.58 11.15 5.04
CA LEU A 215 14.52 10.96 6.03
C LEU A 215 15.00 10.32 7.32
N ALA A 216 16.27 9.92 7.42
CA ALA A 216 16.80 9.13 8.53
C ALA A 216 16.59 9.76 9.93
N ASN A 217 16.52 11.10 10.00
CA ASN A 217 16.26 11.84 11.24
C ASN A 217 14.76 12.12 11.48
N LEU A 218 13.90 11.72 10.57
CA LEU A 218 12.47 12.07 10.56
C LEU A 218 11.54 10.92 10.92
N ILE A 219 12.08 9.71 11.12
CA ILE A 219 11.29 8.49 11.41
C ILE A 219 11.82 7.77 12.64
#